data_d8cc2d327da4f0317aefdb97e49c8bb2
#
_entry.id   d8cc2d327da4f0317aefdb97e49c8bb2
#
_cell.length_a   1.000
_cell.length_b   1.000
_cell.length_c   1.000
_cell.angle_alpha   90.00
_cell.angle_beta   90.00
_cell.angle_gamma   90.00
#
_symmetry.space_group_name_H-M   'P 1'
#
loop_
_entity.id
_entity.type
_entity.pdbx_description
1 polymer ?
#
loop_
_entity_poly.entity_id
_entity_poly.type
_entity_poly.pdbx_seq_one_letter_code
_entity_poly.pdbx_strand_id
1 'polypeptide(L)'
;MNKKTIVAVGGGEIGRIKILPDGTTYQTEIETTLIDKFIVEASGKKNPKMLFIGTASNDKASYLDVITTHFKDRLGCSCVEPLNLVGTNISFEEIRRKIFSADIIYVGGGDTTTMLKIWKELGVDKLLFEAYNKGIILSGISAGAICWFEYYDNGDDIDNIEQLDIISGLSFIKGFGVPHYNCLTPKEKKKINGKLKDKNIKGWSIDDCVALVFQNDELKIISCRPDRTATPIP
;
A
#
# COMPACT_ATOMS: atom_id res chain seq x y z
N MET A 1 7.32 24.64 2.58
CA MET A 1 7.71 23.37 1.94
C MET A 1 6.50 22.46 1.89
N ASN A 2 6.24 21.82 0.78
CA ASN A 2 5.14 20.85 0.70
C ASN A 2 5.46 19.66 1.63
N LYS A 3 4.46 19.25 2.43
CA LYS A 3 4.62 18.10 3.33
C LYS A 3 4.78 16.83 2.50
N LYS A 4 5.90 16.13 2.68
CA LYS A 4 6.10 14.81 2.08
C LYS A 4 5.42 13.78 2.97
N THR A 5 4.45 13.03 2.45
CA THR A 5 3.66 12.09 3.25
C THR A 5 3.57 10.74 2.56
N ILE A 6 3.86 9.68 3.33
CA ILE A 6 3.59 8.28 2.95
C ILE A 6 2.72 7.65 4.03
N VAL A 7 1.66 6.94 3.62
CA VAL A 7 0.78 6.19 4.50
C VAL A 7 0.83 4.71 4.09
N ALA A 8 1.53 3.91 4.88
CA ALA A 8 1.70 2.47 4.63
C ALA A 8 0.72 1.68 5.51
N VAL A 9 -0.33 1.10 4.91
CA VAL A 9 -1.41 0.38 5.60
C VAL A 9 -1.12 -1.12 5.59
N GLY A 10 -1.05 -1.75 6.76
CA GLY A 10 -0.70 -3.18 6.88
C GLY A 10 -1.70 -4.11 6.22
N GLY A 11 -2.99 -3.80 6.29
CA GLY A 11 -4.08 -4.57 5.72
C GLY A 11 -5.43 -4.10 6.24
N GLY A 12 -6.47 -4.85 5.95
CA GLY A 12 -7.85 -4.58 6.36
C GLY A 12 -8.83 -4.56 5.19
N GLU A 13 -10.11 -4.64 5.50
CA GLU A 13 -11.18 -4.66 4.51
C GLU A 13 -11.75 -3.26 4.30
N ILE A 14 -12.16 -3.02 3.04
CA ILE A 14 -12.71 -1.73 2.58
C ILE A 14 -14.11 -1.88 1.97
N GLY A 15 -14.86 -2.91 2.38
CA GLY A 15 -16.21 -3.16 1.89
C GLY A 15 -16.25 -3.92 0.56
N ARG A 16 -15.33 -4.85 0.33
CA ARG A 16 -15.29 -5.70 -0.88
C ARG A 16 -16.44 -6.71 -0.87
N ILE A 17 -16.95 -7.04 -2.06
CA ILE A 17 -17.88 -8.17 -2.22
C ILE A 17 -17.04 -9.44 -2.32
N LYS A 18 -17.31 -10.40 -1.44
CA LYS A 18 -16.73 -11.74 -1.48
C LYS A 18 -17.78 -12.74 -1.93
N ILE A 19 -17.35 -13.72 -2.71
CA ILE A 19 -18.19 -14.84 -3.20
C ILE A 19 -17.79 -16.07 -2.38
N LEU A 20 -18.76 -16.68 -1.72
CA LEU A 20 -18.58 -17.93 -0.99
C LEU A 20 -18.57 -19.14 -1.95
N PRO A 21 -18.05 -20.31 -1.50
CA PRO A 21 -18.00 -21.52 -2.33
C PRO A 21 -19.36 -21.99 -2.86
N ASP A 22 -20.45 -21.66 -2.17
CA ASP A 22 -21.85 -21.95 -2.57
C ASP A 22 -22.41 -20.92 -3.56
N GLY A 23 -21.63 -19.92 -3.98
CA GLY A 23 -22.02 -18.85 -4.90
C GLY A 23 -22.74 -17.68 -4.23
N THR A 24 -23.00 -17.73 -2.93
CA THR A 24 -23.56 -16.59 -2.21
C THR A 24 -22.53 -15.47 -2.09
N THR A 25 -23.01 -14.22 -2.03
CA THR A 25 -22.14 -13.06 -1.91
C THR A 25 -22.40 -12.33 -0.59
N TYR A 26 -21.35 -11.79 0.01
CA TYR A 26 -21.48 -10.86 1.12
C TYR A 26 -20.50 -9.70 0.95
N GLN A 27 -20.85 -8.54 1.50
CA GLN A 27 -19.96 -7.39 1.55
C GLN A 27 -19.20 -7.41 2.87
N THR A 28 -17.87 -7.27 2.80
CA THR A 28 -17.04 -7.15 3.98
C THR A 28 -17.30 -5.81 4.69
N GLU A 29 -16.97 -5.73 5.97
CA GLU A 29 -16.97 -4.46 6.69
C GLU A 29 -15.90 -3.51 6.13
N ILE A 30 -15.99 -2.23 6.51
CA ILE A 30 -14.96 -1.24 6.25
C ILE A 30 -14.17 -1.05 7.53
N GLU A 31 -12.97 -1.60 7.58
CA GLU A 31 -12.16 -1.63 8.79
C GLU A 31 -11.14 -0.47 8.86
N THR A 32 -10.83 0.17 7.74
CA THR A 32 -9.72 1.14 7.60
C THR A 32 -10.18 2.61 7.62
N THR A 33 -11.42 2.89 7.98
CA THR A 33 -12.06 4.22 7.83
C THR A 33 -11.25 5.37 8.45
N LEU A 34 -10.66 5.21 9.64
CA LEU A 34 -9.86 6.30 10.27
C LEU A 34 -8.59 6.59 9.47
N ILE A 35 -7.94 5.54 8.97
CA ILE A 35 -6.73 5.67 8.15
C ILE A 35 -7.07 6.35 6.83
N ASP A 36 -8.15 5.91 6.17
CA ASP A 36 -8.56 6.41 4.86
C ASP A 36 -9.02 7.88 4.93
N LYS A 37 -9.73 8.26 6.00
CA LYS A 37 -10.03 9.68 6.28
C LYS A 37 -8.75 10.49 6.45
N PHE A 38 -7.78 9.98 7.21
CA PHE A 38 -6.50 10.67 7.36
C PHE A 38 -5.79 10.85 6.01
N ILE A 39 -5.79 9.84 5.12
CA ILE A 39 -5.20 9.94 3.78
C ILE A 39 -5.84 11.10 2.98
N VAL A 40 -7.18 11.20 3.01
CA VAL A 40 -7.91 12.27 2.33
C VAL A 40 -7.58 13.64 2.93
N GLU A 41 -7.63 13.77 4.26
CA GLU A 41 -7.37 15.01 5.00
C GLU A 41 -5.92 15.49 4.85
N ALA A 42 -4.95 14.57 4.79
CA ALA A 42 -3.53 14.87 4.62
C ALA A 42 -3.22 15.62 3.32
N SER A 43 -4.08 15.50 2.30
CA SER A 43 -3.97 16.27 1.05
C SER A 43 -4.16 17.78 1.26
N GLY A 44 -4.79 18.19 2.34
CA GLY A 44 -5.17 19.60 2.61
C GLY A 44 -6.23 20.15 1.66
N LYS A 45 -6.81 19.33 0.80
CA LYS A 45 -7.87 19.72 -0.16
C LYS A 45 -9.23 19.24 0.29
N LYS A 46 -10.27 20.03 0.03
CA LYS A 46 -11.65 19.69 0.38
C LYS A 46 -12.14 18.43 -0.37
N ASN A 47 -11.84 18.36 -1.65
CA ASN A 47 -12.22 17.24 -2.52
C ASN A 47 -11.01 16.83 -3.38
N PRO A 48 -10.04 16.09 -2.83
CA PRO A 48 -8.83 15.75 -3.58
C PRO A 48 -9.11 14.79 -4.73
N LYS A 49 -8.23 14.83 -5.73
CA LYS A 49 -8.18 13.82 -6.80
C LYS A 49 -7.31 12.67 -6.35
N MET A 50 -7.83 11.45 -6.46
CA MET A 50 -7.07 10.23 -6.18
C MET A 50 -6.71 9.51 -7.48
N LEU A 51 -5.46 9.07 -7.58
CA LEU A 51 -5.01 8.10 -8.57
C LEU A 51 -4.93 6.74 -7.89
N PHE A 52 -5.65 5.76 -8.41
CA PHE A 52 -5.57 4.38 -7.97
C PHE A 52 -4.65 3.58 -8.88
N ILE A 53 -3.68 2.87 -8.30
CA ILE A 53 -2.77 1.99 -9.02
C ILE A 53 -3.03 0.54 -8.55
N GLY A 54 -3.68 -0.24 -9.41
CA GLY A 54 -4.10 -1.61 -9.13
C GLY A 54 -3.14 -2.68 -9.66
N THR A 55 -1.94 -2.31 -10.11
CA THR A 55 -1.00 -3.20 -10.80
C THR A 55 -0.73 -4.51 -10.04
N ALA A 56 -0.60 -4.45 -8.70
CA ALA A 56 -0.39 -5.62 -7.86
C ALA A 56 -1.52 -6.66 -7.96
N SER A 57 -2.70 -6.26 -8.36
CA SER A 57 -3.89 -7.11 -8.54
C SER A 57 -4.33 -7.22 -10.01
N ASN A 58 -3.39 -7.02 -10.94
CA ASN A 58 -3.64 -7.05 -12.39
C ASN A 58 -4.69 -6.03 -12.85
N ASP A 59 -4.72 -4.85 -12.24
CA ASP A 59 -5.63 -3.75 -12.59
C ASP A 59 -7.12 -4.17 -12.65
N LYS A 60 -7.55 -5.05 -11.71
CA LYS A 60 -8.92 -5.58 -11.68
C LYS A 60 -9.95 -4.48 -11.54
N ALA A 61 -10.90 -4.40 -12.46
CA ALA A 61 -11.97 -3.40 -12.46
C ALA A 61 -12.81 -3.45 -11.18
N SER A 62 -13.13 -4.64 -10.67
CA SER A 62 -13.89 -4.81 -9.42
C SER A 62 -13.17 -4.20 -8.19
N TYR A 63 -11.84 -4.15 -8.20
CA TYR A 63 -11.09 -3.49 -7.14
C TYR A 63 -11.20 -1.96 -7.28
N LEU A 64 -11.09 -1.43 -8.50
CA LEU A 64 -11.32 -0.01 -8.76
C LEU A 64 -12.72 0.43 -8.32
N ASP A 65 -13.76 -0.37 -8.57
CA ASP A 65 -15.14 -0.07 -8.16
C ASP A 65 -15.24 0.09 -6.64
N VAL A 66 -14.61 -0.81 -5.87
CA VAL A 66 -14.59 -0.75 -4.41
C VAL A 66 -13.86 0.51 -3.92
N ILE A 67 -12.69 0.79 -4.46
CA ILE A 67 -11.91 1.99 -4.12
C ILE A 67 -12.69 3.26 -4.49
N THR A 68 -13.34 3.29 -5.65
CA THR A 68 -14.14 4.44 -6.09
C THR A 68 -15.31 4.68 -5.14
N THR A 69 -16.08 3.65 -4.83
CA THR A 69 -17.19 3.76 -3.87
C THR A 69 -16.71 4.26 -2.51
N HIS A 70 -15.57 3.75 -2.04
CA HIS A 70 -15.07 4.12 -0.72
C HIS A 70 -14.51 5.55 -0.69
N PHE A 71 -13.56 5.88 -1.56
CA PHE A 71 -12.88 7.18 -1.50
C PHE A 71 -13.68 8.32 -2.14
N LYS A 72 -14.40 8.08 -3.23
CA LYS A 72 -15.20 9.11 -3.88
C LYS A 72 -16.54 9.30 -3.16
N ASP A 73 -17.36 8.24 -3.07
CA ASP A 73 -18.75 8.38 -2.67
C ASP A 73 -18.92 8.53 -1.15
N ARG A 74 -18.02 7.91 -0.34
CA ARG A 74 -18.07 7.96 1.13
C ARG A 74 -17.14 9.00 1.74
N LEU A 75 -15.92 9.16 1.18
CA LEU A 75 -14.89 10.03 1.76
C LEU A 75 -14.70 11.36 1.02
N GLY A 76 -15.41 11.57 -0.10
CA GLY A 76 -15.52 12.87 -0.75
C GLY A 76 -14.36 13.25 -1.67
N CYS A 77 -13.56 12.31 -2.14
CA CYS A 77 -12.66 12.58 -3.27
C CYS A 77 -13.46 13.02 -4.49
N SER A 78 -12.97 14.01 -5.25
CA SER A 78 -13.65 14.49 -6.46
C SER A 78 -13.71 13.43 -7.55
N CYS A 79 -12.66 12.62 -7.66
CA CYS A 79 -12.61 11.45 -8.52
C CYS A 79 -11.58 10.44 -8.00
N VAL A 80 -11.74 9.19 -8.44
CA VAL A 80 -10.73 8.14 -8.38
C VAL A 80 -10.41 7.74 -9.82
N GLU A 81 -9.23 8.13 -10.30
CA GLU A 81 -8.77 7.82 -11.65
C GLU A 81 -7.89 6.56 -11.61
N PRO A 82 -8.10 5.54 -12.46
CA PRO A 82 -7.23 4.38 -12.52
C PRO A 82 -5.97 4.67 -13.32
N LEU A 83 -4.83 4.11 -12.87
CA LEU A 83 -3.64 3.95 -13.68
C LEU A 83 -3.46 2.47 -13.99
N ASN A 84 -3.99 2.03 -15.14
CA ASN A 84 -3.90 0.67 -15.61
C ASN A 84 -2.60 0.49 -16.39
N LEU A 85 -1.76 -0.44 -15.93
CA LEU A 85 -0.42 -0.67 -16.48
C LEU A 85 -0.27 -2.08 -17.05
N VAL A 86 -1.12 -3.02 -16.61
CA VAL A 86 -1.02 -4.44 -17.00
C VAL A 86 -1.64 -4.64 -18.38
N GLY A 87 -0.83 -5.16 -19.32
CA GLY A 87 -1.32 -5.47 -20.67
C GLY A 87 -1.80 -4.27 -21.48
N THR A 88 -1.35 -3.05 -21.14
CA THR A 88 -1.74 -1.82 -21.83
C THR A 88 -0.57 -1.23 -22.61
N ASN A 89 -0.90 -0.49 -23.68
CA ASN A 89 0.07 0.30 -24.45
C ASN A 89 0.05 1.78 -24.01
N ILE A 90 -0.11 2.05 -22.72
CA ILE A 90 -0.14 3.39 -22.17
C ILE A 90 1.22 4.08 -22.39
N SER A 91 1.21 5.31 -22.88
CA SER A 91 2.45 6.06 -23.10
C SER A 91 3.04 6.58 -21.79
N PHE A 92 4.36 6.78 -21.76
CA PHE A 92 5.05 7.39 -20.61
C PHE A 92 4.48 8.78 -20.29
N GLU A 93 4.15 9.57 -21.29
CA GLU A 93 3.56 10.91 -21.09
C GLU A 93 2.17 10.85 -20.45
N GLU A 94 1.37 9.85 -20.80
CA GLU A 94 0.07 9.65 -20.18
C GLU A 94 0.19 9.17 -18.73
N ILE A 95 1.13 8.26 -18.44
CA ILE A 95 1.47 7.85 -17.06
C ILE A 95 1.89 9.08 -16.25
N ARG A 96 2.80 9.88 -16.79
CA ARG A 96 3.29 11.11 -16.16
C ARG A 96 2.13 12.09 -15.89
N ARG A 97 1.29 12.33 -16.89
CA ARG A 97 0.12 13.21 -16.77
C ARG A 97 -0.80 12.78 -15.63
N LYS A 98 -1.15 11.49 -15.57
CA LYS A 98 -2.01 10.93 -14.52
C LYS A 98 -1.40 11.09 -13.14
N ILE A 99 -0.14 10.71 -12.95
CA ILE A 99 0.56 10.80 -11.67
C ILE A 99 0.58 12.24 -11.15
N PHE A 100 0.93 13.21 -12.00
CA PHE A 100 1.05 14.61 -11.56
C PHE A 100 -0.28 15.38 -11.50
N SER A 101 -1.36 14.82 -12.02
CA SER A 101 -2.70 15.39 -11.88
C SER A 101 -3.37 15.01 -10.55
N ALA A 102 -2.82 14.05 -9.81
CA ALA A 102 -3.36 13.55 -8.57
C ALA A 102 -2.88 14.37 -7.35
N ASP A 103 -3.70 14.38 -6.32
CA ASP A 103 -3.37 14.89 -4.99
C ASP A 103 -2.95 13.74 -4.07
N ILE A 104 -3.52 12.56 -4.31
CA ILE A 104 -3.31 11.32 -3.57
C ILE A 104 -3.05 10.20 -4.58
N ILE A 105 -2.02 9.40 -4.34
CA ILE A 105 -1.78 8.14 -5.03
C ILE A 105 -2.03 7.02 -4.03
N TYR A 106 -2.97 6.12 -4.36
CA TYR A 106 -3.31 4.96 -3.55
C TYR A 106 -2.97 3.68 -4.32
N VAL A 107 -2.09 2.87 -3.74
CA VAL A 107 -1.64 1.60 -4.32
C VAL A 107 -2.37 0.44 -3.67
N GLY A 108 -3.00 -0.40 -4.48
CA GLY A 108 -3.72 -1.59 -4.04
C GLY A 108 -2.79 -2.72 -3.60
N GLY A 109 -3.37 -3.70 -2.89
CA GLY A 109 -2.70 -4.94 -2.50
C GLY A 109 -2.63 -5.96 -3.64
N GLY A 110 -1.78 -7.00 -3.48
CA GLY A 110 -1.57 -8.09 -4.42
C GLY A 110 -0.10 -8.53 -4.48
N ASP A 111 0.41 -8.82 -5.67
CA ASP A 111 1.79 -9.24 -5.91
C ASP A 111 2.73 -8.02 -6.05
N THR A 112 3.57 -7.83 -5.03
CA THR A 112 4.52 -6.71 -4.98
C THR A 112 5.62 -6.83 -6.03
N THR A 113 6.10 -8.03 -6.27
CA THR A 113 7.24 -8.29 -7.17
C THR A 113 6.86 -8.01 -8.62
N THR A 114 5.73 -8.56 -9.06
CA THR A 114 5.19 -8.29 -10.39
C THR A 114 4.90 -6.80 -10.59
N MET A 115 4.29 -6.15 -9.59
CA MET A 115 4.02 -4.71 -9.63
C MET A 115 5.29 -3.89 -9.81
N LEU A 116 6.31 -4.11 -8.99
CA LEU A 116 7.56 -3.34 -9.05
C LEU A 116 8.35 -3.60 -10.33
N LYS A 117 8.27 -4.82 -10.88
CA LYS A 117 8.86 -5.13 -12.18
C LYS A 117 8.24 -4.28 -13.28
N ILE A 118 6.91 -4.26 -13.39
CA ILE A 118 6.18 -3.45 -14.37
C ILE A 118 6.50 -1.96 -14.18
N TRP A 119 6.53 -1.48 -12.94
CA TRP A 119 6.82 -0.08 -12.64
C TRP A 119 8.22 0.34 -13.08
N LYS A 120 9.23 -0.51 -12.87
CA LYS A 120 10.60 -0.25 -13.36
C LYS A 120 10.68 -0.22 -14.88
N GLU A 121 10.01 -1.15 -15.55
CA GLU A 121 9.97 -1.22 -17.01
C GLU A 121 9.33 0.03 -17.64
N LEU A 122 8.27 0.57 -16.99
CA LEU A 122 7.54 1.75 -17.47
C LEU A 122 8.03 3.08 -16.87
N GLY A 123 9.02 3.06 -15.97
CA GLY A 123 9.57 4.27 -15.34
C GLY A 123 8.65 4.91 -14.29
N VAL A 124 7.63 4.17 -13.80
CA VAL A 124 6.67 4.64 -12.79
C VAL A 124 7.35 4.92 -11.46
N ASP A 125 8.32 4.10 -11.07
CA ASP A 125 9.12 4.26 -9.86
C ASP A 125 9.76 5.66 -9.76
N LYS A 126 10.33 6.15 -10.86
CA LYS A 126 10.94 7.49 -10.94
C LYS A 126 9.89 8.60 -10.85
N LEU A 127 8.74 8.41 -11.50
CA LEU A 127 7.65 9.38 -11.46
C LEU A 127 7.03 9.46 -10.06
N LEU A 128 6.91 8.34 -9.34
CA LEU A 128 6.44 8.31 -7.96
C LEU A 128 7.42 9.04 -7.02
N PHE A 129 8.73 8.87 -7.22
CA PHE A 129 9.74 9.61 -6.47
C PHE A 129 9.63 11.12 -6.70
N GLU A 130 9.44 11.54 -7.95
CA GLU A 130 9.21 12.95 -8.29
C GLU A 130 7.90 13.47 -7.67
N ALA A 131 6.81 12.68 -7.72
CA ALA A 131 5.52 13.02 -7.13
C ALA A 131 5.61 13.22 -5.61
N TYR A 132 6.29 12.32 -4.91
CA TYR A 132 6.57 12.43 -3.48
C TYR A 132 7.31 13.73 -3.14
N ASN A 133 8.34 14.07 -3.92
CA ASN A 133 9.10 15.30 -3.72
C ASN A 133 8.28 16.57 -3.99
N LYS A 134 7.23 16.48 -4.80
CA LYS A 134 6.26 17.57 -5.03
C LYS A 134 5.17 17.66 -3.97
N GLY A 135 5.12 16.71 -3.02
CA GLY A 135 4.16 16.69 -1.92
C GLY A 135 2.81 16.02 -2.28
N ILE A 136 2.76 15.24 -3.37
CA ILE A 136 1.64 14.34 -3.63
C ILE A 136 1.68 13.24 -2.57
N ILE A 137 0.54 12.97 -1.93
CA ILE A 137 0.42 11.94 -0.90
C ILE A 137 0.61 10.57 -1.53
N LEU A 138 1.57 9.81 -1.02
CA LEU A 138 1.70 8.40 -1.37
C LEU A 138 1.04 7.55 -0.29
N SER A 139 0.24 6.59 -0.70
CA SER A 139 -0.45 5.68 0.21
C SER A 139 -0.62 4.31 -0.43
N GLY A 140 -0.93 3.32 0.37
CA GLY A 140 -1.24 2.00 -0.14
C GLY A 140 -1.39 0.97 0.96
N ILE A 141 -1.95 -0.18 0.59
CA ILE A 141 -2.31 -1.27 1.50
C ILE A 141 -1.60 -2.56 1.10
N SER A 142 -1.12 -3.34 2.08
CA SER A 142 -0.47 -4.64 1.84
C SER A 142 0.74 -4.50 0.88
N ALA A 143 0.71 -5.09 -0.31
CA ALA A 143 1.72 -4.90 -1.35
C ALA A 143 1.95 -3.41 -1.66
N GLY A 144 0.88 -2.60 -1.70
CA GLY A 144 0.96 -1.16 -1.90
C GLY A 144 1.54 -0.39 -0.70
N ALA A 145 1.62 -0.99 0.48
CA ALA A 145 2.31 -0.43 1.63
C ALA A 145 3.79 -0.78 1.63
N ILE A 146 4.12 -2.06 1.40
CA ILE A 146 5.50 -2.54 1.51
C ILE A 146 6.38 -2.14 0.33
N CYS A 147 5.79 -1.80 -0.81
CA CYS A 147 6.55 -1.30 -1.96
C CYS A 147 7.35 -0.01 -1.65
N TRP A 148 6.93 0.78 -0.65
CA TRP A 148 7.63 2.00 -0.23
C TRP A 148 8.89 1.74 0.57
N PHE A 149 9.02 0.54 1.19
CA PHE A 149 10.17 0.19 2.01
C PHE A 149 11.43 -0.08 1.18
N GLU A 150 12.56 -0.07 1.86
CA GLU A 150 13.85 -0.46 1.27
C GLU A 150 13.87 -1.94 0.92
N TYR A 151 13.25 -2.76 1.79
CA TYR A 151 13.16 -4.20 1.61
C TYR A 151 11.75 -4.72 1.93
N TYR A 152 11.38 -5.79 1.26
CA TYR A 152 10.15 -6.55 1.52
C TYR A 152 10.39 -8.04 1.25
N ASP A 153 9.42 -8.86 1.66
CA ASP A 153 9.35 -10.28 1.32
C ASP A 153 8.34 -10.53 0.21
N ASN A 154 8.67 -11.43 -0.69
CA ASN A 154 7.79 -11.76 -1.82
C ASN A 154 6.50 -12.49 -1.41
N GLY A 155 6.48 -13.12 -0.25
CA GLY A 155 5.30 -13.80 0.29
C GLY A 155 4.88 -15.07 -0.45
N ASP A 156 5.66 -15.51 -1.46
CA ASP A 156 5.26 -16.61 -2.35
C ASP A 156 5.31 -17.99 -1.70
N ASP A 157 5.88 -18.13 -0.51
CA ASP A 157 5.99 -19.43 0.15
C ASP A 157 5.94 -19.32 1.68
N ILE A 158 4.76 -18.93 2.19
CA ILE A 158 4.49 -18.88 3.63
C ILE A 158 4.72 -20.24 4.29
N ASP A 159 4.53 -21.33 3.56
CA ASP A 159 4.78 -22.70 4.03
C ASP A 159 6.27 -23.08 3.96
N ASN A 160 7.06 -22.45 3.07
CA ASN A 160 8.48 -22.71 2.91
C ASN A 160 9.35 -21.52 3.32
N ILE A 161 9.15 -21.05 4.54
CA ILE A 161 9.88 -19.93 5.14
C ILE A 161 11.42 -20.17 5.22
N GLU A 162 11.99 -21.27 4.73
CA GLU A 162 13.44 -21.37 4.52
C GLU A 162 13.94 -20.35 3.48
N GLN A 163 13.05 -19.82 2.66
CA GLN A 163 13.31 -18.87 1.59
C GLN A 163 12.63 -17.51 1.78
N LEU A 164 12.69 -16.92 2.99
CA LEU A 164 12.35 -15.49 3.12
C LEU A 164 13.30 -14.70 2.21
N ASP A 165 12.84 -14.22 1.09
CA ASP A 165 13.64 -13.42 0.18
C ASP A 165 13.59 -11.94 0.58
N ILE A 166 14.75 -11.37 0.87
CA ILE A 166 14.88 -9.95 1.10
C ILE A 166 15.03 -9.25 -0.24
N ILE A 167 13.93 -8.71 -0.73
CA ILE A 167 13.84 -8.07 -2.05
C ILE A 167 13.86 -6.55 -1.88
N SER A 168 14.55 -5.86 -2.79
CA SER A 168 14.61 -4.39 -2.78
C SER A 168 13.30 -3.77 -3.29
N GLY A 169 12.70 -2.93 -2.44
CA GLY A 169 11.57 -2.07 -2.79
C GLY A 169 12.00 -0.72 -3.36
N LEU A 170 11.17 0.30 -3.17
CA LEU A 170 11.43 1.65 -3.69
C LEU A 170 12.30 2.52 -2.79
N SER A 171 12.60 2.08 -1.59
CA SER A 171 13.50 2.77 -0.63
C SER A 171 13.08 4.18 -0.21
N PHE A 172 11.79 4.49 -0.24
CA PHE A 172 11.26 5.73 0.35
C PHE A 172 11.28 5.67 1.88
N ILE A 173 11.07 4.48 2.43
CA ILE A 173 11.11 4.18 3.86
C ILE A 173 12.27 3.21 4.10
N LYS A 174 13.14 3.53 5.06
CA LYS A 174 14.27 2.67 5.40
C LYS A 174 13.84 1.41 6.12
N GLY A 175 14.54 0.32 5.82
CA GLY A 175 14.34 -0.98 6.44
C GLY A 175 13.29 -1.86 5.74
N PHE A 176 12.82 -2.87 6.47
CA PHE A 176 11.96 -3.93 5.98
C PHE A 176 10.51 -3.72 6.42
N GLY A 177 9.53 -3.89 5.53
CA GLY A 177 8.10 -3.79 5.84
C GLY A 177 7.43 -5.18 5.88
N VAL A 178 6.69 -5.47 6.97
CA VAL A 178 5.90 -6.71 7.11
C VAL A 178 4.43 -6.34 7.31
N PRO A 179 3.58 -6.47 6.29
CA PRO A 179 2.14 -6.25 6.40
C PRO A 179 1.46 -7.48 7.02
N HIS A 180 0.18 -7.36 7.39
CA HIS A 180 -0.63 -8.47 7.94
C HIS A 180 0.04 -9.19 9.14
N TYR A 181 0.84 -8.49 9.91
CA TYR A 181 1.67 -9.13 10.94
C TYR A 181 0.86 -9.87 12.01
N ASN A 182 -0.34 -9.40 12.32
CA ASN A 182 -1.27 -10.09 13.21
C ASN A 182 -1.73 -11.46 12.69
N CYS A 183 -1.73 -11.67 11.38
CA CYS A 183 -2.14 -12.92 10.74
C CYS A 183 -1.04 -13.99 10.76
N LEU A 184 0.21 -13.59 11.00
CA LEU A 184 1.35 -14.50 11.02
C LEU A 184 1.36 -15.36 12.30
N THR A 185 1.72 -16.62 12.14
CA THR A 185 1.96 -17.55 13.25
C THR A 185 3.19 -17.14 14.07
N PRO A 186 3.30 -17.55 15.35
CA PRO A 186 4.50 -17.32 16.16
C PRO A 186 5.79 -17.86 15.50
N LYS A 187 5.70 -18.97 14.75
CA LYS A 187 6.82 -19.57 14.04
C LYS A 187 7.31 -18.66 12.91
N GLU A 188 6.40 -18.10 12.12
CA GLU A 188 6.70 -17.15 11.05
C GLU A 188 7.31 -15.86 11.59
N LYS A 189 6.71 -15.28 12.62
CA LYS A 189 7.26 -14.08 13.29
C LYS A 189 8.69 -14.30 13.78
N LYS A 190 8.94 -15.43 14.47
CA LYS A 190 10.28 -15.78 14.95
C LYS A 190 11.29 -15.87 13.84
N LYS A 191 10.89 -16.42 12.69
CA LYS A 191 11.75 -16.66 11.56
C LYS A 191 12.09 -15.36 10.82
N ILE A 192 11.10 -14.49 10.56
CA ILE A 192 11.30 -13.16 10.00
C ILE A 192 12.29 -12.40 10.88
N ASN A 193 12.03 -12.32 12.19
CA ASN A 193 12.88 -11.60 13.14
C ASN A 193 14.30 -12.16 13.20
N GLY A 194 14.46 -13.49 13.16
CA GLY A 194 15.76 -14.14 13.11
C GLY A 194 16.55 -13.72 11.88
N LYS A 195 15.94 -13.82 10.70
CA LYS A 195 16.61 -13.49 9.44
C LYS A 195 16.97 -12.00 9.31
N LEU A 196 16.09 -11.11 9.77
CA LEU A 196 16.38 -9.68 9.80
C LEU A 196 17.55 -9.37 10.75
N LYS A 197 17.60 -10.02 11.91
CA LYS A 197 18.70 -9.90 12.87
C LYS A 197 20.02 -10.38 12.26
N ASP A 198 20.03 -11.56 11.62
CA ASP A 198 21.22 -12.13 10.99
C ASP A 198 21.77 -11.23 9.88
N LYS A 199 20.91 -10.50 9.19
CA LYS A 199 21.27 -9.54 8.13
C LYS A 199 21.50 -8.11 8.66
N ASN A 200 21.31 -7.87 9.95
CA ASN A 200 21.36 -6.54 10.57
C ASN A 200 20.43 -5.54 9.88
N ILE A 201 19.23 -5.98 9.49
CA ILE A 201 18.20 -5.17 8.86
C ILE A 201 17.11 -4.89 9.91
N LYS A 202 16.82 -3.61 10.14
CA LYS A 202 15.68 -3.18 10.94
C LYS A 202 14.43 -3.10 10.08
N GLY A 203 13.26 -3.26 10.69
CA GLY A 203 12.00 -3.19 9.98
C GLY A 203 10.82 -2.75 10.83
N TRP A 204 9.66 -2.85 10.23
CA TRP A 204 8.38 -2.57 10.86
C TRP A 204 7.41 -3.72 10.62
N SER A 205 6.83 -4.22 11.70
CA SER A 205 5.61 -5.04 11.62
C SER A 205 4.41 -4.10 11.57
N ILE A 206 3.43 -4.41 10.72
CA ILE A 206 2.22 -3.59 10.55
C ILE A 206 1.03 -4.54 10.56
N ASP A 207 0.21 -4.47 11.59
CA ASP A 207 -1.02 -5.26 11.69
C ASP A 207 -2.08 -4.79 10.69
N ASP A 208 -3.09 -5.61 10.40
CA ASP A 208 -4.30 -5.18 9.73
C ASP A 208 -4.97 -4.04 10.49
N CYS A 209 -5.60 -3.13 9.78
CA CYS A 209 -6.27 -1.95 10.31
C CYS A 209 -5.31 -0.94 11.00
N VAL A 210 -4.02 -1.02 10.69
CA VAL A 210 -2.97 -0.12 11.19
C VAL A 210 -2.21 0.50 10.02
N ALA A 211 -1.82 1.75 10.17
CA ALA A 211 -0.94 2.44 9.23
C ALA A 211 0.26 3.09 9.92
N LEU A 212 1.41 2.99 9.27
CA LEU A 212 2.55 3.86 9.52
C LEU A 212 2.43 5.10 8.63
N VAL A 213 2.47 6.26 9.25
CA VAL A 213 2.42 7.56 8.59
C VAL A 213 3.78 8.22 8.73
N PHE A 214 4.49 8.35 7.64
CA PHE A 214 5.74 9.11 7.56
C PHE A 214 5.44 10.49 6.98
N GLN A 215 5.67 11.53 7.76
CA GLN A 215 5.39 12.90 7.34
C GLN A 215 6.57 13.81 7.73
N ASN A 216 7.36 14.29 6.75
CA ASN A 216 8.54 15.13 6.99
C ASN A 216 9.47 14.58 8.08
N ASP A 217 9.89 13.34 7.99
CA ASP A 217 10.76 12.63 8.94
C ASP A 217 10.12 12.29 10.31
N GLU A 218 8.87 12.69 10.54
CA GLU A 218 8.09 12.26 11.70
C GLU A 218 7.31 10.99 11.39
N LEU A 219 7.29 10.06 12.35
CA LEU A 219 6.51 8.85 12.28
C LEU A 219 5.32 8.92 13.24
N LYS A 220 4.13 8.64 12.72
CA LYS A 220 2.90 8.46 13.48
C LYS A 220 2.29 7.10 13.16
N ILE A 221 1.70 6.46 14.15
CA ILE A 221 0.91 5.24 13.98
C ILE A 221 -0.57 5.59 14.09
N ILE A 222 -1.38 5.13 13.14
CA ILE A 222 -2.84 5.22 13.19
C ILE A 222 -3.38 3.80 13.22
N SER A 223 -4.20 3.49 14.23
CA SER A 223 -4.90 2.22 14.32
C SER A 223 -6.41 2.44 14.32
N CYS A 224 -7.14 1.66 13.54
CA CYS A 224 -8.60 1.60 13.54
C CYS A 224 -9.15 0.64 14.61
N ARG A 225 -8.26 -0.14 15.28
CA ARG A 225 -8.63 -1.13 16.29
C ARG A 225 -7.69 -1.04 17.50
N PRO A 226 -8.20 -1.05 18.73
CA PRO A 226 -7.38 -0.87 19.93
C PRO A 226 -6.41 -2.03 20.21
N ASP A 227 -6.70 -3.21 19.68
CA ASP A 227 -5.92 -4.45 19.83
C ASP A 227 -4.86 -4.64 18.71
N ARG A 228 -4.69 -3.65 17.83
CA ARG A 228 -3.78 -3.69 16.67
C ARG A 228 -2.75 -2.58 16.74
N THR A 229 -1.55 -2.87 16.27
CA THR A 229 -0.44 -1.91 16.30
C THR A 229 0.55 -2.13 15.17
N ALA A 230 1.50 -1.21 15.06
CA ALA A 230 2.73 -1.41 14.31
C ALA A 230 3.91 -1.24 15.26
N THR A 231 4.92 -2.10 15.15
CA THR A 231 6.10 -2.08 16.01
C THR A 231 7.39 -2.22 15.24
N PRO A 232 8.49 -1.60 15.71
CA PRO A 232 9.80 -1.89 15.18
C PRO A 232 10.14 -3.37 15.38
N ILE A 233 10.79 -3.96 14.37
CA ILE A 233 11.35 -5.32 14.44
C ILE A 233 12.85 -5.27 14.12
N PRO A 234 13.63 -6.23 14.70
CA PRO A 234 15.08 -6.25 14.58
C PRO A 234 15.50 -6.34 13.14
#